data_139db9c8051ff53718ca34c2b810e9af
#
_entry.id   139db9c8051ff53718ca34c2b810e9af
#
_cell.length_a   1.000
_cell.length_b   1.000
_cell.length_c   1.000
_cell.angle_alpha   90.00
_cell.angle_beta   90.00
_cell.angle_gamma   90.00
#
_symmetry.space_group_name_H-M   'P 1'
#
loop_
_entity.id
_entity.type
_entity.pdbx_description
1 polymer ?
#
loop_
_entity_poly.entity_id
_entity_poly.type
_entity_poly.pdbx_seq_one_letter_code
_entity_poly.pdbx_strand_id
1 'polypeptide(L)'
;MKNFYLLVFIVLQSILFNSCSSSNAVVSHGSDLSKYKYVVFGKESTGDRELDDMIMLIENEIAKRFQVVSTQKCLELLSFGELILAPSINVKSEKGEGGHTYITIKFHDYGTSQSIAVIKSSGIGLTVSHDQKIALNAIRKKLDKILK
;
A
#
# COMPACT_ATOMS: atom_id res chain seq x y z
N MET A 1 -25.52 20.09 36.34
CA MET A 1 -26.04 19.17 35.30
C MET A 1 -25.48 19.49 33.92
N LYS A 2 -25.45 20.76 33.47
CA LYS A 2 -24.93 21.15 32.13
C LYS A 2 -23.49 20.70 31.85
N ASN A 3 -22.59 20.79 32.83
CA ASN A 3 -21.19 20.37 32.70
C ASN A 3 -20.99 18.85 32.65
N PHE A 4 -21.92 18.09 33.23
CA PHE A 4 -21.88 16.62 33.18
C PHE A 4 -22.17 16.10 31.76
N TYR A 5 -23.17 16.68 31.07
CA TYR A 5 -23.50 16.34 29.68
C TYR A 5 -22.35 16.69 28.71
N LEU A 6 -21.69 17.83 28.95
CA LEU A 6 -20.53 18.22 28.16
C LEU A 6 -19.36 17.21 28.31
N LEU A 7 -19.11 16.77 29.53
CA LEU A 7 -18.04 15.80 29.82
C LEU A 7 -18.34 14.42 29.22
N VAL A 8 -19.59 13.96 29.31
CA VAL A 8 -20.06 12.72 28.68
C VAL A 8 -19.95 12.82 27.16
N PHE A 9 -20.29 13.95 26.55
CA PHE A 9 -20.20 14.17 25.11
C PHE A 9 -18.74 14.16 24.63
N ILE A 10 -17.80 14.76 25.38
CA ILE A 10 -16.35 14.74 25.04
C ILE A 10 -15.79 13.32 25.16
N VAL A 11 -16.17 12.56 26.20
CA VAL A 11 -15.73 11.15 26.37
C VAL A 11 -16.32 10.27 25.26
N LEU A 12 -17.57 10.49 24.86
CA LEU A 12 -18.20 9.74 23.77
C LEU A 12 -17.51 10.01 22.42
N GLN A 13 -17.13 11.25 22.16
CA GLN A 13 -16.38 11.61 20.95
C GLN A 13 -14.96 10.97 20.91
N SER A 14 -14.27 10.88 22.05
CA SER A 14 -12.93 10.26 22.10
C SER A 14 -12.96 8.75 21.81
N ILE A 15 -14.07 8.08 22.06
CA ILE A 15 -14.26 6.64 21.78
C ILE A 15 -14.50 6.40 20.26
N LEU A 16 -15.11 7.35 19.57
CA LEU A 16 -15.48 7.22 18.14
C LEU A 16 -14.28 7.37 17.17
N PHE A 17 -13.12 7.85 17.62
CA PHE A 17 -11.95 8.07 16.77
C PHE A 17 -10.91 6.92 16.80
N ASN A 18 -11.22 5.80 17.45
CA ASN A 18 -10.33 4.64 17.44
C ASN A 18 -10.41 3.88 16.11
N SER A 19 -9.90 4.48 15.02
CA SER A 19 -9.60 3.73 13.81
C SER A 19 -8.31 2.93 14.03
N CYS A 20 -8.38 1.62 13.94
CA CYS A 20 -7.21 0.75 14.08
C CYS A 20 -6.58 0.52 12.71
N SER A 21 -5.31 0.89 12.57
CA SER A 21 -4.51 0.53 11.41
C SER A 21 -3.28 -0.24 11.84
N SER A 22 -2.93 -1.30 11.11
CA SER A 22 -1.65 -1.97 11.26
C SER A 22 -0.89 -1.93 9.95
N SER A 23 0.43 -1.79 10.02
CA SER A 23 1.27 -1.90 8.84
C SER A 23 2.61 -2.50 9.21
N ASN A 24 3.09 -3.44 8.40
CA ASN A 24 4.38 -4.08 8.54
C ASN A 24 5.12 -4.01 7.20
N ALA A 25 6.45 -3.90 7.26
CA ALA A 25 7.31 -3.98 6.10
C ALA A 25 8.51 -4.86 6.43
N VAL A 26 8.81 -5.80 5.55
CA VAL A 26 9.98 -6.66 5.62
C VAL A 26 10.77 -6.45 4.34
N VAL A 27 12.04 -6.09 4.49
CA VAL A 27 13.00 -5.98 3.39
C VAL A 27 13.91 -7.20 3.47
N SER A 28 14.17 -7.84 2.35
CA SER A 28 15.06 -9.01 2.28
C SER A 28 16.48 -8.62 2.70
N HIS A 29 17.15 -9.52 3.43
CA HIS A 29 18.51 -9.27 3.90
C HIS A 29 19.46 -8.99 2.71
N GLY A 30 20.24 -7.93 2.80
CA GLY A 30 21.14 -7.50 1.72
C GLY A 30 20.48 -6.77 0.56
N SER A 31 19.15 -6.63 0.54
CA SER A 31 18.44 -5.85 -0.47
C SER A 31 18.43 -4.37 -0.13
N ASP A 32 18.65 -3.55 -1.16
CA ASP A 32 18.65 -2.09 -1.06
C ASP A 32 17.74 -1.51 -2.16
N LEU A 33 16.59 -1.02 -1.74
CA LEU A 33 15.59 -0.44 -2.64
C LEU A 33 16.06 0.87 -3.30
N SER A 34 17.02 1.57 -2.71
CA SER A 34 17.56 2.82 -3.25
C SER A 34 18.34 2.64 -4.56
N LYS A 35 18.75 1.41 -4.87
CA LYS A 35 19.43 1.07 -6.12
C LYS A 35 18.52 1.02 -7.34
N TYR A 36 17.20 0.90 -7.10
CA TYR A 36 16.22 0.84 -8.17
C TYR A 36 15.79 2.26 -8.57
N LYS A 37 15.90 2.57 -9.85
CA LYS A 37 15.44 3.84 -10.44
C LYS A 37 14.13 3.69 -11.19
N TYR A 38 13.88 2.48 -11.70
CA TYR A 38 12.78 2.19 -12.61
C TYR A 38 11.77 1.25 -11.96
N VAL A 39 10.51 1.42 -12.33
CA VAL A 39 9.43 0.51 -11.95
C VAL A 39 8.59 0.14 -13.17
N VAL A 40 8.21 -1.12 -13.23
CA VAL A 40 7.25 -1.65 -14.21
C VAL A 40 6.06 -2.24 -13.48
N PHE A 41 4.85 -1.82 -13.85
CA PHE A 41 3.61 -2.38 -13.31
C PHE A 41 3.10 -3.48 -14.22
N GLY A 42 2.63 -4.59 -13.62
CA GLY A 42 1.84 -5.61 -14.29
C GLY A 42 0.42 -5.12 -14.55
N LYS A 43 -0.32 -5.86 -15.37
CA LYS A 43 -1.78 -5.65 -15.50
C LYS A 43 -2.48 -6.48 -14.41
N GLU A 44 -2.62 -5.90 -13.23
CA GLU A 44 -3.37 -6.52 -12.14
C GLU A 44 -4.82 -6.03 -12.19
N SER A 45 -5.77 -6.97 -12.11
CA SER A 45 -7.20 -6.66 -11.96
C SER A 45 -7.81 -7.69 -11.03
N THR A 46 -8.62 -7.22 -10.10
CA THR A 46 -9.35 -8.07 -9.16
C THR A 46 -10.72 -8.49 -9.71
N GLY A 47 -11.19 -7.81 -10.76
CA GLY A 47 -12.55 -7.90 -11.26
C GLY A 47 -13.56 -7.08 -10.43
N ASP A 48 -13.13 -6.44 -9.36
CA ASP A 48 -13.91 -5.49 -8.56
C ASP A 48 -13.37 -4.08 -8.81
N ARG A 49 -14.20 -3.21 -9.38
CA ARG A 49 -13.79 -1.86 -9.78
C ARG A 49 -13.25 -1.02 -8.62
N GLU A 50 -13.85 -1.15 -7.44
CA GLU A 50 -13.43 -0.39 -6.26
C GLU A 50 -12.03 -0.81 -5.78
N LEU A 51 -11.73 -2.12 -5.84
CA LEU A 51 -10.41 -2.64 -5.51
C LEU A 51 -9.38 -2.30 -6.59
N ASP A 52 -9.77 -2.29 -7.86
CA ASP A 52 -8.91 -1.90 -8.98
C ASP A 52 -8.55 -0.40 -8.89
N ASP A 53 -9.50 0.47 -8.50
CA ASP A 53 -9.23 1.89 -8.22
C ASP A 53 -8.22 2.05 -7.08
N MET A 54 -8.28 1.21 -6.04
CA MET A 54 -7.29 1.20 -4.96
C MET A 54 -5.90 0.77 -5.44
N ILE A 55 -5.81 -0.26 -6.29
CA ILE A 55 -4.55 -0.69 -6.90
C ILE A 55 -3.92 0.48 -7.64
N MET A 56 -4.69 1.17 -8.50
CA MET A 56 -4.22 2.34 -9.24
C MET A 56 -3.73 3.48 -8.32
N LEU A 57 -4.40 3.72 -7.19
CA LEU A 57 -3.94 4.71 -6.21
C LEU A 57 -2.60 4.32 -5.60
N ILE A 58 -2.38 3.03 -5.32
CA ILE A 58 -1.11 2.51 -4.79
C ILE A 58 0.00 2.60 -5.84
N GLU A 59 -0.28 2.23 -7.09
CA GLU A 59 0.66 2.37 -8.22
C GLU A 59 1.10 3.82 -8.38
N ASN A 60 0.17 4.77 -8.32
CA ASN A 60 0.47 6.21 -8.36
C ASN A 60 1.36 6.66 -7.18
N GLU A 61 1.18 6.11 -5.98
CA GLU A 61 2.06 6.41 -4.84
C GLU A 61 3.49 5.87 -5.06
N ILE A 62 3.63 4.70 -5.67
CA ILE A 62 4.92 4.12 -6.03
C ILE A 62 5.57 4.94 -7.17
N ALA A 63 4.81 5.28 -8.20
CA ALA A 63 5.27 6.05 -9.37
C ALA A 63 5.84 7.43 -9.02
N LYS A 64 5.46 8.01 -7.86
CA LYS A 64 6.07 9.27 -7.38
C LYS A 64 7.56 9.16 -7.04
N ARG A 65 8.08 7.93 -6.85
CA ARG A 65 9.43 7.65 -6.35
C ARG A 65 10.33 6.99 -7.39
N PHE A 66 9.74 6.47 -8.46
CA PHE A 66 10.45 5.73 -9.51
C PHE A 66 10.02 6.21 -10.89
N GLN A 67 10.89 6.06 -11.85
CA GLN A 67 10.53 6.26 -13.25
C GLN A 67 9.76 5.05 -13.77
N VAL A 68 8.49 5.26 -14.13
CA VAL A 68 7.65 4.21 -14.70
C VAL A 68 8.10 3.90 -16.13
N VAL A 69 8.27 2.62 -16.42
CA VAL A 69 8.69 2.15 -17.74
C VAL A 69 7.74 1.07 -18.27
N SER A 70 7.65 0.96 -19.59
CA SER A 70 6.88 -0.12 -20.22
C SER A 70 7.67 -1.44 -20.19
N THR A 71 6.96 -2.56 -20.28
CA THR A 71 7.58 -3.90 -20.38
C THR A 71 8.58 -3.98 -21.53
N GLN A 72 8.29 -3.33 -22.67
CA GLN A 72 9.21 -3.30 -23.80
C GLN A 72 10.52 -2.59 -23.47
N LYS A 73 10.46 -1.47 -22.73
CA LYS A 73 11.64 -0.70 -22.31
C LYS A 73 12.46 -1.45 -21.25
N CYS A 74 11.85 -2.35 -20.47
CA CYS A 74 12.56 -3.15 -19.47
C CYS A 74 13.68 -3.98 -20.08
N LEU A 75 13.46 -4.64 -21.21
CA LEU A 75 14.48 -5.49 -21.87
C LEU A 75 15.71 -4.66 -22.28
N GLU A 76 15.49 -3.46 -22.80
CA GLU A 76 16.58 -2.55 -23.15
C GLU A 76 17.36 -2.13 -21.88
N LEU A 77 16.67 -1.69 -20.84
CA LEU A 77 17.30 -1.23 -19.59
C LEU A 77 18.09 -2.35 -18.90
N LEU A 78 17.56 -3.59 -18.89
CA LEU A 78 18.26 -4.74 -18.35
C LEU A 78 19.57 -5.03 -19.12
N SER A 79 19.59 -4.83 -20.44
CA SER A 79 20.82 -5.02 -21.24
C SER A 79 21.92 -4.01 -20.90
N PHE A 80 21.56 -2.87 -20.32
CA PHE A 80 22.48 -1.87 -19.78
C PHE A 80 22.81 -2.08 -18.30
N GLY A 81 22.32 -3.17 -17.68
CA GLY A 81 22.57 -3.47 -16.26
C GLY A 81 21.76 -2.66 -15.27
N GLU A 82 20.70 -1.98 -15.74
CA GLU A 82 19.80 -1.21 -14.86
C GLU A 82 18.89 -2.13 -14.04
N LEU A 83 18.65 -1.78 -12.80
CA LEU A 83 17.76 -2.51 -11.91
C LEU A 83 16.33 -1.96 -12.03
N ILE A 84 15.37 -2.85 -12.22
CA ILE A 84 13.95 -2.53 -12.40
C ILE A 84 13.13 -3.22 -11.32
N LEU A 85 12.30 -2.46 -10.63
CA LEU A 85 11.40 -2.96 -9.61
C LEU A 85 10.06 -3.36 -10.23
N ALA A 86 9.55 -4.54 -9.87
CA ALA A 86 8.25 -5.02 -10.28
C ALA A 86 7.37 -5.25 -9.04
N PRO A 87 6.50 -4.29 -8.68
CA PRO A 87 5.55 -4.50 -7.60
C PRO A 87 4.40 -5.40 -8.04
N SER A 88 3.97 -6.31 -7.16
CA SER A 88 2.70 -7.01 -7.23
C SER A 88 1.82 -6.54 -6.08
N ILE A 89 0.63 -6.05 -6.39
CA ILE A 89 -0.27 -5.40 -5.45
C ILE A 89 -1.51 -6.28 -5.29
N ASN A 90 -1.80 -6.69 -4.06
CA ASN A 90 -3.01 -7.44 -3.75
C ASN A 90 -3.83 -6.66 -2.73
N VAL A 91 -5.09 -6.38 -3.07
CA VAL A 91 -6.06 -5.72 -2.20
C VAL A 91 -7.22 -6.66 -1.96
N LYS A 92 -7.60 -6.82 -0.70
CA LYS A 92 -8.78 -7.58 -0.29
C LYS A 92 -9.60 -6.75 0.67
N SER A 93 -10.91 -6.73 0.51
CA SER A 93 -11.83 -6.08 1.43
C SER A 93 -12.91 -7.08 1.84
N GLU A 94 -13.11 -7.20 3.14
CA GLU A 94 -14.20 -7.99 3.72
C GLU A 94 -15.43 -7.10 3.83
N LYS A 95 -16.54 -7.53 3.23
CA LYS A 95 -17.83 -6.81 3.27
C LYS A 95 -18.62 -7.29 4.49
N GLY A 96 -19.04 -6.36 5.37
CA GLY A 96 -19.86 -6.66 6.54
C GLY A 96 -19.67 -5.62 7.64
N GLU A 97 -20.42 -5.77 8.75
CA GLU A 97 -20.22 -4.93 9.94
C GLU A 97 -18.83 -5.21 10.54
N GLY A 98 -18.00 -4.16 10.67
CA GLY A 98 -16.63 -4.28 11.11
C GLY A 98 -15.68 -4.87 10.04
N GLY A 99 -15.95 -4.61 8.77
CA GLY A 99 -15.13 -5.07 7.65
C GLY A 99 -13.67 -4.65 7.76
N HIS A 100 -12.81 -5.39 7.07
CA HIS A 100 -11.38 -5.15 7.06
C HIS A 100 -10.89 -4.99 5.63
N THR A 101 -10.02 -4.03 5.39
CA THR A 101 -9.28 -3.93 4.14
C THR A 101 -7.83 -4.30 4.37
N TYR A 102 -7.33 -5.23 3.56
CA TYR A 102 -5.95 -5.71 3.58
C TYR A 102 -5.26 -5.33 2.28
N ILE A 103 -4.08 -4.75 2.38
CA ILE A 103 -3.21 -4.42 1.25
C ILE A 103 -1.89 -5.15 1.44
N THR A 104 -1.45 -5.87 0.41
CA THR A 104 -0.13 -6.48 0.35
C THR A 104 0.56 -6.03 -0.93
N ILE A 105 1.74 -5.43 -0.80
CA ILE A 105 2.63 -5.08 -1.90
C ILE A 105 3.87 -5.94 -1.78
N LYS A 106 4.21 -6.70 -2.84
CA LYS A 106 5.45 -7.44 -2.95
C LYS A 106 6.30 -6.80 -4.03
N PHE A 107 7.47 -6.36 -3.69
CA PHE A 107 8.44 -5.85 -4.63
C PHE A 107 9.40 -6.96 -5.06
N HIS A 108 9.50 -7.16 -6.35
CA HIS A 108 10.44 -8.11 -6.96
C HIS A 108 11.43 -7.36 -7.84
N ASP A 109 12.64 -7.87 -7.93
CA ASP A 109 13.55 -7.49 -9.00
C ASP A 109 13.03 -8.09 -10.31
N TYR A 110 12.83 -7.26 -11.34
CA TYR A 110 12.23 -7.69 -12.60
C TYR A 110 13.14 -8.66 -13.37
N GLY A 111 14.47 -8.46 -13.31
CA GLY A 111 15.44 -9.30 -14.04
C GLY A 111 15.64 -10.68 -13.42
N THR A 112 15.65 -10.76 -12.08
CA THR A 112 15.94 -11.98 -11.33
C THR A 112 14.71 -12.65 -10.73
N SER A 113 13.57 -11.96 -10.70
CA SER A 113 12.33 -12.37 -10.01
C SER A 113 12.50 -12.58 -8.49
N GLN A 114 13.61 -12.13 -7.91
CA GLN A 114 13.83 -12.23 -6.46
C GLN A 114 12.92 -11.25 -5.70
N SER A 115 12.38 -11.72 -4.58
CA SER A 115 11.60 -10.86 -3.68
C SER A 115 12.53 -9.93 -2.90
N ILE A 116 12.33 -8.63 -3.05
CA ILE A 116 13.15 -7.58 -2.43
C ILE A 116 12.51 -7.07 -1.15
N ALA A 117 11.20 -6.81 -1.17
CA ALA A 117 10.48 -6.35 0.00
C ALA A 117 9.00 -6.73 -0.06
N VAL A 118 8.40 -6.81 1.10
CA VAL A 118 6.95 -7.01 1.26
C VAL A 118 6.42 -5.97 2.25
N ILE A 119 5.39 -5.24 1.84
CA ILE A 119 4.63 -4.36 2.73
C ILE A 119 3.24 -4.96 2.89
N LYS A 120 2.78 -5.03 4.14
CA LYS A 120 1.40 -5.39 4.47
C LYS A 120 0.78 -4.27 5.28
N SER A 121 -0.48 -3.99 5.02
CA SER A 121 -1.27 -3.05 5.80
C SER A 121 -2.70 -3.54 5.93
N SER A 122 -3.34 -3.18 7.03
CA SER A 122 -4.77 -3.37 7.23
C SER A 122 -5.39 -2.10 7.80
N GLY A 123 -6.66 -1.89 7.48
CA GLY A 123 -7.49 -0.84 8.04
C GLY A 123 -8.82 -1.41 8.50
N ILE A 124 -9.25 -0.95 9.68
CA ILE A 124 -10.55 -1.27 10.28
C ILE A 124 -11.25 0.05 10.56
N GLY A 125 -12.45 0.22 10.07
CA GLY A 125 -13.26 1.41 10.27
C GLY A 125 -14.75 1.08 10.35
N LEU A 126 -15.57 2.10 10.25
CA LEU A 126 -17.03 1.96 10.36
C LEU A 126 -17.69 1.63 9.01
N THR A 127 -16.98 1.83 7.91
CA THR A 127 -17.46 1.57 6.55
C THR A 127 -16.31 1.08 5.68
N VAL A 128 -16.61 0.35 4.61
CA VAL A 128 -15.61 -0.16 3.64
C VAL A 128 -14.71 0.97 3.11
N SER A 129 -15.30 2.11 2.71
CA SER A 129 -14.55 3.27 2.24
C SER A 129 -13.61 3.86 3.30
N HIS A 130 -14.01 3.81 4.59
CA HIS A 130 -13.16 4.27 5.70
C HIS A 130 -12.00 3.32 5.94
N ASP A 131 -12.23 1.99 5.91
CA ASP A 131 -11.22 0.95 6.06
C ASP A 131 -10.14 1.07 4.98
N GLN A 132 -10.57 1.25 3.74
CA GLN A 132 -9.69 1.43 2.57
C GLN A 132 -8.81 2.67 2.73
N LYS A 133 -9.39 3.80 3.15
CA LYS A 133 -8.64 5.04 3.39
C LYS A 133 -7.60 4.88 4.49
N ILE A 134 -7.93 4.17 5.57
CA ILE A 134 -7.03 3.87 6.68
C ILE A 134 -5.88 2.99 6.20
N ALA A 135 -6.19 1.88 5.49
CA ALA A 135 -5.19 0.95 4.96
C ALA A 135 -4.26 1.64 3.96
N LEU A 136 -4.79 2.47 3.06
CA LEU A 136 -4.01 3.23 2.09
C LEU A 136 -3.07 4.24 2.75
N ASN A 137 -3.53 4.97 3.78
CA ASN A 137 -2.68 5.90 4.52
C ASN A 137 -1.54 5.18 5.26
N ALA A 138 -1.81 3.98 5.80
CA ALA A 138 -0.78 3.16 6.44
C ALA A 138 0.26 2.66 5.42
N ILE A 139 -0.16 2.28 4.19
CA ILE A 139 0.74 1.95 3.08
C ILE A 139 1.62 3.14 2.70
N ARG A 140 1.05 4.34 2.51
CA ARG A 140 1.81 5.56 2.17
C ARG A 140 2.93 5.82 3.17
N LYS A 141 2.63 5.77 4.48
CA LYS A 141 3.63 5.94 5.53
C LYS A 141 4.74 4.88 5.48
N LYS A 142 4.42 3.65 5.10
CA LYS A 142 5.42 2.59 4.95
C LYS A 142 6.26 2.76 3.70
N LEU A 143 5.67 3.11 2.58
CA LEU A 143 6.40 3.44 1.34
C LEU A 143 7.39 4.57 1.60
N ASP A 144 6.97 5.65 2.29
CA ASP A 144 7.86 6.77 2.66
C ASP A 144 9.05 6.34 3.52
N LYS A 145 8.88 5.29 4.32
CA LYS A 145 9.94 4.80 5.20
C LYS A 145 10.97 3.92 4.49
N ILE A 146 10.53 3.08 3.54
CA ILE A 146 11.40 2.06 2.91
C ILE A 146 11.93 2.47 1.54
N LEU A 147 11.32 3.46 0.90
CA LEU A 147 11.69 3.97 -0.43
C LEU A 147 12.36 5.37 -0.34
N LYS A 148 13.10 5.59 0.73
CA LYS A 148 13.90 6.82 0.92
C LYS A 148 15.18 6.75 0.15
#